data_9d42cd88ff29de3d6804ed406e10d45b
#
_entry.id   9d42cd88ff29de3d6804ed406e10d45b
#
_cell.length_a   1.000
_cell.length_b   1.000
_cell.length_c   1.000
_cell.angle_alpha   90.00
_cell.angle_beta   90.00
_cell.angle_gamma   90.00
#
_symmetry.space_group_name_H-M   'P 1'
#
loop_
_entity.id
_entity.type
_entity.pdbx_description
1 polymer ?
#
loop_
_entity_poly.entity_id
_entity_poly.type
_entity_poly.pdbx_seq_one_letter_code
_entity_poly.pdbx_strand_id
1 'polypeptide(L)'
;KGMVVSGHSLASTAGLRTLDKGGSLVDAMISTSATLSVVLQQATSIGGDAFFLYHDAKEGKTIGLNATGHAPDGATDEYYKDGIPDRGPNAVSVPGMVRGWERLHEKYGRLPWEELFEDAIDAAEAHPASRIMTAGLDLFRDDVMADPACRALYFNDAGERMQAGDILR
;
A
#
# COMPACT_ATOMS: atom_id res chain seq x y z
N LYS A 1 -5.93 -20.51 14.35
CA LYS A 1 -4.87 -20.69 13.32
C LYS A 1 -5.32 -20.06 12.03
N GLY A 2 -4.47 -19.25 11.41
CA GLY A 2 -4.73 -18.56 10.14
C GLY A 2 -3.49 -18.63 9.23
N MET A 3 -3.66 -18.12 8.03
CA MET A 3 -2.59 -18.00 7.06
C MET A 3 -2.68 -16.62 6.42
N VAL A 4 -1.52 -15.98 6.22
CA VAL A 4 -1.40 -14.70 5.52
C VAL A 4 -0.40 -14.87 4.38
N VAL A 5 -0.77 -14.43 3.19
CA VAL A 5 0.08 -14.42 2.00
C VAL A 5 0.07 -13.03 1.40
N SER A 6 1.24 -12.48 1.13
CA SER A 6 1.39 -11.15 0.53
C SER A 6 2.65 -11.05 -0.33
N GLY A 7 2.84 -9.96 -1.01
CA GLY A 7 4.01 -9.69 -1.87
C GLY A 7 5.32 -9.45 -1.11
N HIS A 8 5.29 -9.35 0.23
CA HIS A 8 6.48 -9.10 1.04
C HIS A 8 6.42 -9.81 2.39
N SER A 9 7.53 -10.41 2.83
CA SER A 9 7.59 -11.20 4.08
C SER A 9 7.26 -10.38 5.33
N LEU A 10 7.73 -9.14 5.43
CA LEU A 10 7.40 -8.25 6.56
C LEU A 10 5.89 -8.01 6.65
N ALA A 11 5.23 -7.78 5.53
CA ALA A 11 3.79 -7.57 5.51
C ALA A 11 3.00 -8.83 5.87
N SER A 12 3.43 -10.01 5.41
CA SER A 12 2.83 -11.28 5.83
C SER A 12 3.03 -11.52 7.33
N THR A 13 4.19 -11.14 7.87
CA THR A 13 4.48 -11.23 9.32
C THR A 13 3.58 -10.30 10.12
N ALA A 14 3.37 -9.06 9.67
CA ALA A 14 2.45 -8.11 10.29
C ALA A 14 1.04 -8.68 10.43
N GLY A 15 0.50 -9.21 9.33
CA GLY A 15 -0.81 -9.85 9.35
C GLY A 15 -0.89 -11.08 10.28
N LEU A 16 0.17 -11.91 10.34
CA LEU A 16 0.23 -13.05 11.27
C LEU A 16 0.26 -12.58 12.73
N ARG A 17 1.05 -11.56 13.05
CA ARG A 17 1.10 -10.97 14.41
C ARG A 17 -0.27 -10.43 14.83
N THR A 18 -0.97 -9.77 13.90
CA THR A 18 -2.34 -9.28 14.11
C THR A 18 -3.30 -10.43 14.43
N LEU A 19 -3.22 -11.56 13.73
CA LEU A 19 -4.02 -12.75 14.02
C LEU A 19 -3.64 -13.37 15.40
N ASP A 20 -2.36 -13.39 15.75
CA ASP A 20 -1.87 -13.93 17.03
C ASP A 20 -2.31 -13.05 18.21
N LYS A 21 -2.45 -11.74 18.02
CA LYS A 21 -3.05 -10.81 19.00
C LYS A 21 -4.57 -11.01 19.17
N GLY A 22 -5.22 -11.89 18.37
CA GLY A 22 -6.67 -12.15 18.41
C GLY A 22 -7.48 -11.29 17.43
N GLY A 23 -6.82 -10.60 16.54
CA GLY A 23 -7.44 -9.81 15.49
C GLY A 23 -8.30 -10.64 14.53
N SER A 24 -9.20 -9.99 13.85
CA SER A 24 -10.01 -10.57 12.79
C SER A 24 -9.19 -10.76 11.50
N LEU A 25 -9.78 -11.44 10.50
CA LEU A 25 -9.19 -11.51 9.16
C LEU A 25 -9.07 -10.12 8.51
N VAL A 26 -10.03 -9.23 8.82
CA VAL A 26 -10.01 -7.84 8.33
C VAL A 26 -8.88 -7.05 8.98
N ASP A 27 -8.66 -7.19 10.30
CA ASP A 27 -7.54 -6.56 10.97
C ASP A 27 -6.20 -7.01 10.38
N ALA A 28 -6.04 -8.32 10.19
CA ALA A 28 -4.84 -8.88 9.58
C ALA A 28 -4.62 -8.40 8.14
N MET A 29 -5.68 -8.28 7.34
CA MET A 29 -5.62 -7.74 5.99
C MET A 29 -5.18 -6.27 6.00
N ILE A 30 -5.74 -5.44 6.90
CA ILE A 30 -5.38 -4.01 7.02
C ILE A 30 -3.91 -3.87 7.42
N SER A 31 -3.47 -4.57 8.46
CA SER A 31 -2.07 -4.55 8.92
C SER A 31 -1.10 -4.99 7.81
N THR A 32 -1.45 -6.07 7.09
CA THR A 32 -0.68 -6.53 5.92
C THR A 32 -0.61 -5.47 4.83
N SER A 33 -1.75 -4.86 4.48
CA SER A 33 -1.84 -3.88 3.41
C SER A 33 -1.13 -2.57 3.76
N ALA A 34 -1.25 -2.12 5.01
CA ALA A 34 -0.52 -0.94 5.51
C ALA A 34 0.99 -1.16 5.46
N THR A 35 1.47 -2.33 5.92
CA THR A 35 2.89 -2.67 5.85
C THR A 35 3.37 -2.79 4.40
N LEU A 36 2.57 -3.37 3.48
CA LEU A 36 2.90 -3.41 2.06
C LEU A 36 3.10 -2.02 1.47
N SER A 37 2.27 -1.04 1.87
CA SER A 37 2.39 0.35 1.39
C SER A 37 3.74 0.98 1.74
N VAL A 38 4.44 0.45 2.74
CA VAL A 38 5.79 0.88 3.14
C VAL A 38 6.88 0.06 2.46
N VAL A 39 6.77 -1.29 2.48
CA VAL A 39 7.87 -2.17 2.06
C VAL A 39 7.80 -2.59 0.58
N LEU A 40 6.71 -2.27 -0.11
CA LEU A 40 6.46 -2.59 -1.51
C LEU A 40 5.92 -1.36 -2.26
N GLN A 41 6.55 -0.22 -2.07
CA GLN A 41 6.12 1.12 -2.50
C GLN A 41 5.89 1.23 -4.02
N GLN A 42 6.63 0.46 -4.82
CA GLN A 42 6.48 0.45 -6.27
C GLN A 42 5.18 -0.23 -6.77
N ALA A 43 4.45 -0.92 -5.90
CA ALA A 43 3.26 -1.67 -6.26
C ALA A 43 2.00 -1.26 -5.51
N THR A 44 2.13 -0.59 -4.37
CA THR A 44 0.98 -0.17 -3.55
C THR A 44 1.32 1.04 -2.68
N SER A 45 0.31 1.85 -2.37
CA SER A 45 0.46 3.02 -1.49
C SER A 45 -0.87 3.34 -0.78
N ILE A 46 -0.79 4.08 0.32
CA ILE A 46 -1.98 4.59 1.03
C ILE A 46 -2.76 5.64 0.21
N GLY A 47 -2.12 6.25 -0.79
CA GLY A 47 -2.74 7.19 -1.71
C GLY A 47 -3.40 6.54 -2.93
N GLY A 48 -3.57 5.23 -2.92
CA GLY A 48 -4.12 4.47 -4.04
C GLY A 48 -5.54 3.97 -3.82
N ASP A 49 -5.91 3.05 -4.68
CA ASP A 49 -7.21 2.39 -4.73
C ASP A 49 -7.12 0.99 -4.13
N ALA A 50 -8.27 0.42 -3.78
CA ALA A 50 -8.34 -0.97 -3.34
C ALA A 50 -9.66 -1.64 -3.72
N PHE A 51 -9.56 -2.94 -3.96
CA PHE A 51 -10.69 -3.85 -4.06
C PHE A 51 -10.57 -4.92 -2.98
N PHE A 52 -11.65 -5.18 -2.29
CA PHE A 52 -11.68 -6.18 -1.23
C PHE A 52 -12.72 -7.24 -1.53
N LEU A 53 -12.36 -8.49 -1.25
CA LEU A 53 -13.28 -9.61 -1.27
C LEU A 53 -13.19 -10.32 0.08
N TYR A 54 -14.28 -10.28 0.84
CA TYR A 54 -14.37 -10.87 2.16
C TYR A 54 -15.44 -11.96 2.19
N HIS A 55 -15.06 -13.17 2.60
CA HIS A 55 -16.00 -14.26 2.83
C HIS A 55 -16.30 -14.43 4.31
N ASP A 56 -17.52 -14.16 4.71
CA ASP A 56 -18.02 -14.45 6.05
C ASP A 56 -18.55 -15.89 6.10
N ALA A 57 -17.72 -16.79 6.66
CA ALA A 57 -18.07 -18.21 6.76
C ALA A 57 -19.26 -18.49 7.71
N LYS A 58 -19.57 -17.58 8.66
CA LYS A 58 -20.72 -17.75 9.57
C LYS A 58 -22.04 -17.47 8.85
N GLU A 59 -22.05 -16.45 8.02
CA GLU A 59 -23.22 -16.08 7.23
C GLU A 59 -23.27 -16.79 5.87
N GLY A 60 -22.18 -17.45 5.45
CA GLY A 60 -22.04 -18.08 4.14
C GLY A 60 -22.09 -17.06 3.00
N LYS A 61 -21.69 -15.81 3.23
CA LYS A 61 -21.75 -14.72 2.27
C LYS A 61 -20.37 -14.21 1.89
N THR A 62 -20.22 -13.89 0.61
CA THR A 62 -19.06 -13.16 0.11
C THR A 62 -19.46 -11.72 -0.20
N ILE A 63 -18.67 -10.78 0.30
CA ILE A 63 -18.90 -9.35 0.17
C ILE A 63 -17.74 -8.75 -0.62
N GLY A 64 -18.06 -8.01 -1.68
CA GLY A 64 -17.13 -7.17 -2.41
C GLY A 64 -17.24 -5.73 -1.93
N LEU A 65 -16.11 -5.08 -1.72
CA LEU A 65 -16.03 -3.64 -1.49
C LEU A 65 -15.14 -3.03 -2.56
N ASN A 66 -15.71 -2.11 -3.32
CA ASN A 66 -14.96 -1.24 -4.22
C ASN A 66 -14.55 0.02 -3.44
N ALA A 67 -13.27 0.20 -3.25
CA ALA A 67 -12.64 1.37 -2.65
C ALA A 67 -11.69 2.07 -3.64
N THR A 68 -12.06 2.08 -4.91
CA THR A 68 -11.44 2.98 -5.89
C THR A 68 -11.94 4.39 -5.62
N GLY A 69 -11.05 5.35 -5.78
CA GLY A 69 -11.44 6.75 -5.75
C GLY A 69 -12.27 7.13 -6.99
N HIS A 70 -13.07 8.14 -6.84
CA HIS A 70 -13.73 8.79 -7.96
C HIS A 70 -12.82 9.83 -8.61
N ALA A 71 -13.13 10.22 -9.82
CA ALA A 71 -12.45 11.35 -10.46
C ALA A 71 -12.72 12.64 -9.66
N PRO A 72 -11.74 13.53 -9.51
CA PRO A 72 -11.97 14.85 -8.93
C PRO A 72 -13.03 15.64 -9.73
N ASP A 73 -13.75 16.54 -9.07
CA ASP A 73 -14.81 17.34 -9.72
C ASP A 73 -14.31 18.17 -10.90
N GLY A 74 -13.02 18.54 -10.89
CA GLY A 74 -12.35 19.25 -11.99
C GLY A 74 -11.92 18.37 -13.17
N ALA A 75 -12.08 17.04 -13.08
CA ALA A 75 -11.73 16.10 -14.14
C ALA A 75 -12.83 16.06 -15.21
N THR A 76 -12.86 17.06 -16.07
CA THR A 76 -13.85 17.19 -17.15
C THR A 76 -13.27 16.72 -18.49
N ASP A 77 -14.14 16.40 -19.44
CA ASP A 77 -13.74 16.05 -20.81
C ASP A 77 -12.90 17.17 -21.46
N GLU A 78 -13.24 18.44 -21.19
CA GLU A 78 -12.46 19.58 -21.71
C GLU A 78 -11.07 19.66 -21.07
N TYR A 79 -10.95 19.36 -19.76
CA TYR A 79 -9.65 19.32 -19.08
C TYR A 79 -8.74 18.23 -19.62
N TYR A 80 -9.30 17.07 -19.94
CA TYR A 80 -8.57 15.91 -20.47
C TYR A 80 -8.75 15.67 -21.97
N LYS A 81 -9.09 16.73 -22.74
CA LYS A 81 -9.32 16.61 -24.20
C LYS A 81 -8.15 16.01 -24.98
N ASP A 82 -6.91 16.17 -24.47
CA ASP A 82 -5.68 15.62 -25.07
C ASP A 82 -5.28 14.26 -24.44
N GLY A 83 -6.14 13.67 -23.62
CA GLY A 83 -5.94 12.42 -22.91
C GLY A 83 -5.52 12.60 -21.45
N ILE A 84 -5.66 11.53 -20.68
CA ILE A 84 -5.21 11.46 -19.28
C ILE A 84 -3.72 11.07 -19.29
N PRO A 85 -2.84 11.83 -18.61
CA PRO A 85 -1.44 11.47 -18.54
C PRO A 85 -1.24 10.18 -17.74
N ASP A 86 -0.22 9.40 -18.08
CA ASP A 86 0.11 8.15 -17.35
C ASP A 86 0.64 8.43 -15.94
N ARG A 87 1.09 9.64 -15.65
CA ARG A 87 1.81 10.02 -14.41
C ARG A 87 1.57 11.45 -14.00
N GLY A 88 1.89 11.71 -12.73
CA GLY A 88 1.76 13.04 -12.13
C GLY A 88 0.38 13.30 -11.52
N PRO A 89 0.15 14.50 -10.97
CA PRO A 89 -1.04 14.81 -10.18
C PRO A 89 -2.35 14.66 -10.96
N ASN A 90 -2.30 14.77 -12.27
CA ASN A 90 -3.49 14.67 -13.13
C ASN A 90 -3.85 13.21 -13.51
N ALA A 91 -3.04 12.23 -13.08
CA ALA A 91 -3.30 10.81 -13.29
C ALA A 91 -3.90 10.12 -12.04
N VAL A 92 -4.11 10.86 -10.94
CA VAL A 92 -4.49 10.32 -9.65
C VAL A 92 -5.98 10.55 -9.38
N SER A 93 -6.72 9.49 -9.05
CA SER A 93 -8.08 9.57 -8.51
C SER A 93 -8.06 10.06 -7.06
N VAL A 94 -9.21 10.39 -6.50
CA VAL A 94 -9.32 10.65 -5.05
C VAL A 94 -9.01 9.36 -4.30
N PRO A 95 -8.01 9.31 -3.39
CA PRO A 95 -7.58 8.08 -2.77
C PRO A 95 -8.68 7.39 -1.96
N GLY A 96 -8.94 6.11 -2.24
CA GLY A 96 -10.02 5.35 -1.62
C GLY A 96 -9.59 4.25 -0.65
N MET A 97 -8.31 3.80 -0.71
CA MET A 97 -7.83 2.63 0.04
C MET A 97 -8.08 2.73 1.55
N VAL A 98 -7.66 3.81 2.19
CA VAL A 98 -7.79 3.98 3.66
C VAL A 98 -9.27 4.01 4.08
N ARG A 99 -10.13 4.65 3.27
CA ARG A 99 -11.57 4.63 3.51
C ARG A 99 -12.17 3.22 3.38
N GLY A 100 -11.62 2.42 2.47
CA GLY A 100 -11.99 1.00 2.34
C GLY A 100 -11.63 0.19 3.58
N TRP A 101 -10.42 0.38 4.12
CA TRP A 101 -10.00 -0.24 5.38
C TRP A 101 -10.93 0.14 6.54
N GLU A 102 -11.22 1.43 6.70
CA GLU A 102 -12.10 1.94 7.75
C GLU A 102 -13.49 1.28 7.66
N ARG A 103 -14.09 1.24 6.47
CA ARG A 103 -15.40 0.60 6.27
C ARG A 103 -15.42 -0.88 6.60
N LEU A 104 -14.38 -1.61 6.29
CA LEU A 104 -14.27 -3.02 6.65
C LEU A 104 -14.02 -3.20 8.15
N HIS A 105 -13.17 -2.36 8.74
CA HIS A 105 -12.85 -2.40 10.15
C HIS A 105 -14.09 -2.06 11.03
N GLU A 106 -14.85 -1.03 10.69
CA GLU A 106 -16.10 -0.67 11.37
C GLU A 106 -17.04 -1.87 11.52
N LYS A 107 -17.06 -2.78 10.55
CA LYS A 107 -18.00 -3.90 10.53
C LYS A 107 -17.40 -5.22 11.02
N TYR A 108 -16.13 -5.45 10.77
CA TYR A 108 -15.51 -6.76 10.97
C TYR A 108 -14.23 -6.71 11.80
N GLY A 109 -13.74 -5.53 12.18
CA GLY A 109 -12.58 -5.34 13.03
C GLY A 109 -12.82 -5.81 14.46
N ARG A 110 -11.74 -6.12 15.16
CA ARG A 110 -11.74 -6.55 16.57
C ARG A 110 -10.72 -5.82 17.40
N LEU A 111 -9.55 -5.55 16.83
CA LEU A 111 -8.48 -4.81 17.50
C LEU A 111 -8.73 -3.30 17.35
N PRO A 112 -8.17 -2.47 18.26
CA PRO A 112 -8.14 -1.03 18.09
C PRO A 112 -7.51 -0.64 16.74
N TRP A 113 -8.08 0.39 16.10
CA TRP A 113 -7.63 0.84 14.78
C TRP A 113 -6.15 1.17 14.72
N GLU A 114 -5.63 1.85 15.72
CA GLU A 114 -4.24 2.27 15.84
C GLU A 114 -3.24 1.10 15.90
N GLU A 115 -3.60 -0.01 16.53
CA GLU A 115 -2.75 -1.19 16.65
C GLU A 115 -2.47 -1.87 15.30
N LEU A 116 -3.33 -1.65 14.31
CA LEU A 116 -3.20 -2.26 12.99
C LEU A 116 -2.04 -1.68 12.17
N PHE A 117 -1.51 -0.53 12.58
CA PHE A 117 -0.47 0.20 11.87
C PHE A 117 0.92 0.10 12.52
N GLU A 118 1.06 -0.50 13.70
CA GLU A 118 2.32 -0.59 14.44
C GLU A 118 3.45 -1.15 13.56
N ASP A 119 3.27 -2.33 12.95
CA ASP A 119 4.28 -2.94 12.08
C ASP A 119 4.60 -2.09 10.83
N ALA A 120 3.63 -1.33 10.31
CA ALA A 120 3.84 -0.43 9.19
C ALA A 120 4.66 0.81 9.60
N ILE A 121 4.38 1.36 10.78
CA ILE A 121 5.14 2.50 11.36
C ILE A 121 6.58 2.07 11.64
N ASP A 122 6.79 0.94 12.31
CA ASP A 122 8.12 0.38 12.56
C ASP A 122 8.91 0.19 11.25
N ALA A 123 8.24 -0.35 10.22
CA ALA A 123 8.86 -0.52 8.91
C ALA A 123 9.16 0.83 8.23
N ALA A 124 8.34 1.86 8.43
CA ALA A 124 8.57 3.19 7.89
C ALA A 124 9.76 3.90 8.56
N GLU A 125 10.01 3.63 9.84
CA GLU A 125 11.19 4.14 10.54
C GLU A 125 12.49 3.54 9.99
N ALA A 126 12.50 2.22 9.71
CA ALA A 126 13.64 1.57 9.06
C ALA A 126 13.26 0.15 8.56
N HIS A 127 13.55 -0.13 7.30
CA HIS A 127 13.46 -1.51 6.78
C HIS A 127 14.52 -1.76 5.69
N PRO A 128 14.94 -3.03 5.51
CA PRO A 128 15.88 -3.36 4.44
C PRO A 128 15.18 -3.32 3.07
N ALA A 129 15.81 -2.66 2.11
CA ALA A 129 15.35 -2.64 0.73
C ALA A 129 15.28 -4.07 0.16
N SER A 130 14.15 -4.43 -0.43
CA SER A 130 13.98 -5.73 -1.04
C SER A 130 14.57 -5.79 -2.46
N ARG A 131 14.89 -7.00 -2.94
CA ARG A 131 15.31 -7.20 -4.33
C ARG A 131 14.25 -6.76 -5.33
N ILE A 132 12.97 -6.94 -5.01
CA ILE A 132 11.86 -6.53 -5.87
C ILE A 132 11.80 -5.00 -5.96
N MET A 133 11.97 -4.31 -4.82
CA MET A 133 12.02 -2.85 -4.80
C MET A 133 13.18 -2.32 -5.63
N THR A 134 14.40 -2.84 -5.43
CA THR A 134 15.58 -2.37 -6.18
C THR A 134 15.49 -2.68 -7.68
N ALA A 135 14.85 -3.78 -8.08
CA ALA A 135 14.54 -4.06 -9.48
C ALA A 135 13.51 -3.06 -10.05
N GLY A 136 12.54 -2.64 -9.25
CA GLY A 136 11.60 -1.57 -9.62
C GLY A 136 12.30 -0.22 -9.85
N LEU A 137 13.28 0.12 -9.01
CA LEU A 137 14.11 1.32 -9.20
C LEU A 137 14.92 1.29 -10.51
N ASP A 138 15.36 0.11 -10.95
CA ASP A 138 16.03 -0.02 -12.27
C ASP A 138 15.03 0.14 -13.41
N LEU A 139 13.84 -0.49 -13.29
CA LEU A 139 12.81 -0.47 -14.33
C LEU A 139 12.21 0.93 -14.55
N PHE A 140 12.01 1.69 -13.49
CA PHE A 140 11.40 3.03 -13.51
C PHE A 140 12.39 4.14 -13.21
N ARG A 141 13.68 3.91 -13.49
CA ARG A 141 14.78 4.80 -13.12
C ARG A 141 14.55 6.25 -13.51
N ASP A 142 14.20 6.50 -14.77
CA ASP A 142 14.07 7.85 -15.29
C ASP A 142 12.95 8.63 -14.58
N ASP A 143 11.87 7.96 -14.28
CA ASP A 143 10.72 8.55 -13.58
C ASP A 143 11.05 8.85 -12.12
N VAL A 144 11.70 7.91 -11.42
CA VAL A 144 12.09 8.08 -10.02
C VAL A 144 13.17 9.17 -9.89
N MET A 145 14.09 9.23 -10.83
CA MET A 145 15.14 10.27 -10.87
C MET A 145 14.58 11.66 -11.21
N ALA A 146 13.47 11.74 -11.94
CA ALA A 146 12.83 13.01 -12.28
C ALA A 146 12.17 13.69 -11.07
N ASP A 147 11.76 12.92 -10.06
CA ASP A 147 11.21 13.45 -8.81
C ASP A 147 12.33 13.70 -7.79
N PRO A 148 12.55 14.95 -7.30
CA PRO A 148 13.63 15.27 -6.38
C PRO A 148 13.56 14.51 -5.05
N ALA A 149 12.37 14.26 -4.52
CA ALA A 149 12.18 13.56 -3.25
C ALA A 149 12.48 12.06 -3.40
N CYS A 150 11.98 11.43 -4.46
CA CYS A 150 12.30 10.05 -4.79
C CYS A 150 13.79 9.86 -5.08
N ARG A 151 14.40 10.78 -5.82
CA ARG A 151 15.83 10.77 -6.09
C ARG A 151 16.63 10.83 -4.79
N ALA A 152 16.32 11.74 -3.89
CA ALA A 152 17.03 11.88 -2.61
C ALA A 152 16.89 10.65 -1.71
N LEU A 153 15.76 9.93 -1.83
CA LEU A 153 15.48 8.75 -1.00
C LEU A 153 16.17 7.48 -1.52
N TYR A 154 16.24 7.31 -2.83
CA TYR A 154 16.65 6.03 -3.43
C TYR A 154 18.00 6.04 -4.13
N PHE A 155 18.59 7.21 -4.35
CA PHE A 155 19.85 7.36 -5.09
C PHE A 155 20.84 8.22 -4.30
N ASN A 156 22.12 7.89 -4.41
CA ASN A 156 23.22 8.72 -3.88
C ASN A 156 23.56 9.88 -4.82
N ASP A 157 24.49 10.74 -4.40
CA ASP A 157 24.96 11.90 -5.20
C ASP A 157 25.59 11.51 -6.55
N ALA A 158 26.13 10.30 -6.65
CA ALA A 158 26.68 9.76 -7.91
C ALA A 158 25.56 9.21 -8.84
N GLY A 159 24.31 9.23 -8.41
CA GLY A 159 23.17 8.70 -9.15
C GLY A 159 23.11 7.17 -9.13
N GLU A 160 23.79 6.52 -8.20
CA GLU A 160 23.69 5.09 -7.97
C GLU A 160 22.52 4.82 -7.03
N ARG A 161 21.68 3.85 -7.38
CA ARG A 161 20.54 3.46 -6.52
C ARG A 161 20.99 2.65 -5.32
N MET A 162 20.17 2.65 -4.29
CA MET A 162 20.33 1.74 -3.15
C MET A 162 20.34 0.27 -3.58
N GLN A 163 21.01 -0.58 -2.81
CA GLN A 163 21.12 -2.01 -3.03
C GLN A 163 20.14 -2.79 -2.15
N ALA A 164 19.82 -4.03 -2.56
CA ALA A 164 19.05 -4.92 -1.71
C ALA A 164 19.78 -5.18 -0.40
N GLY A 165 19.11 -4.96 0.72
CA GLY A 165 19.67 -5.02 2.06
C GLY A 165 20.09 -3.68 2.66
N ASP A 166 20.23 -2.62 1.86
CA ASP A 166 20.42 -1.27 2.39
C ASP A 166 19.20 -0.85 3.20
N ILE A 167 19.42 -0.08 4.25
CA ILE A 167 18.33 0.37 5.13
C ILE A 167 17.70 1.63 4.56
N LEU A 168 16.43 1.53 4.22
CA LEU A 168 15.58 2.66 3.89
C LEU A 168 15.03 3.27 5.19
N ARG A 169 15.06 4.60 5.30
CA ARG A 169 14.60 5.37 6.46
C ARG A 169 13.83 6.60 6.03
#